data_ee96f8831462e5b348e165dec12e477d
#
_entry.id   ee96f8831462e5b348e165dec12e477d
#
_cell.length_a   1.000
_cell.length_b   1.000
_cell.length_c   1.000
_cell.angle_alpha   90.00
_cell.angle_beta   90.00
_cell.angle_gamma   90.00
#
_symmetry.space_group_name_H-M   'P 1'
#
loop_
_entity.id
_entity.type
_entity.pdbx_description
1 polymer ?
#
loop_
_entity_poly.entity_id
_entity_poly.type
_entity_poly.pdbx_seq_one_letter_code
_entity_poly.pdbx_strand_id
1 'polypeptide(L)' 'MTTFEKVQGMIAEQLQVSAGSITEASRLVEDLKADSANVMVMILELETEFGIEVEDEVILNLKTVGDVVKYIDAHQ' A
#
# COMPACT_ATOMS: atom_id res chain seq x y z
N MET A 1 -12.03 10.16 5.48
CA MET A 1 -11.40 9.23 4.52
C MET A 1 -11.29 7.84 5.09
N THR A 2 -11.56 6.85 4.27
CA THR A 2 -11.37 5.46 4.67
C THR A 2 -9.89 5.09 4.58
N THR A 3 -9.52 3.99 5.20
CA THR A 3 -8.16 3.45 5.09
C THR A 3 -7.79 3.23 3.63
N PHE A 4 -8.70 2.63 2.87
CA PHE A 4 -8.47 2.39 1.44
C PHE A 4 -8.19 3.68 0.69
N GLU A 5 -8.97 4.73 0.92
CA GLU A 5 -8.79 6.00 0.22
C GLU A 5 -7.43 6.62 0.52
N LYS A 6 -6.98 6.54 1.76
CA LYS A 6 -5.66 7.05 2.13
C LYS A 6 -4.55 6.25 1.45
N VAL A 7 -4.66 4.92 1.50
CA VAL A 7 -3.68 4.04 0.85
C VAL A 7 -3.67 4.27 -0.65
N GLN A 8 -4.85 4.37 -1.26
CA GLN A 8 -5.00 4.62 -2.69
C GLN A 8 -4.28 5.92 -3.10
N GLY A 9 -4.49 6.98 -2.34
CA GLY A 9 -3.84 8.27 -2.63
C GLY A 9 -2.33 8.21 -2.49
N MET A 10 -1.83 7.51 -1.48
CA MET A 10 -0.39 7.37 -1.27
C MET A 10 0.26 6.57 -2.39
N ILE A 11 -0.37 5.48 -2.81
CA ILE A 11 0.14 4.66 -3.91
C ILE A 11 0.10 5.44 -5.22
N ALA A 12 -0.98 6.15 -5.47
CA ALA A 12 -1.12 6.94 -6.69
C ALA A 12 0.00 7.97 -6.80
N GLU A 13 0.31 8.64 -5.71
CA GLU A 13 1.37 9.63 -5.67
C GLU A 13 2.74 8.98 -5.84
N GLN A 14 3.00 7.89 -5.14
CA GLN A 14 4.28 7.21 -5.19
C GLN A 14 4.59 6.63 -6.57
N LEU A 15 3.60 6.03 -7.21
CA LEU A 15 3.78 5.37 -8.50
C LEU A 15 3.40 6.25 -9.69
N GLN A 16 2.90 7.46 -9.42
CA GLN A 16 2.47 8.40 -10.46
C GLN A 16 1.41 7.81 -11.39
N VAL A 17 0.44 7.16 -10.78
CA VAL A 17 -0.69 6.59 -11.51
C VAL A 17 -1.98 7.26 -11.04
N SER A 18 -3.03 7.12 -11.83
CA SER A 18 -4.34 7.68 -11.47
C SER A 18 -4.93 6.92 -10.27
N ALA A 19 -5.37 7.65 -9.25
CA ALA A 19 -6.01 7.03 -8.09
C ALA A 19 -7.24 6.21 -8.52
N GLY A 20 -7.98 6.69 -9.50
CA GLY A 20 -9.16 5.98 -9.99
C GLY A 20 -8.87 4.63 -10.62
N SER A 21 -7.62 4.36 -10.99
CA SER A 21 -7.23 3.06 -11.55
C SER A 21 -6.84 2.05 -10.47
N ILE A 22 -6.77 2.48 -9.20
CA ILE A 22 -6.34 1.62 -8.09
C ILE A 22 -7.57 1.08 -7.37
N THR A 23 -7.64 -0.24 -7.24
CA THR A 23 -8.72 -0.92 -6.52
C THR A 23 -8.10 -1.82 -5.46
N GLU A 24 -8.94 -2.38 -4.59
CA GLU A 24 -8.45 -3.32 -3.60
C GLU A 24 -7.87 -4.58 -4.22
N ALA A 25 -8.34 -4.96 -5.40
CA ALA A 25 -7.83 -6.12 -6.12
C ALA A 25 -6.55 -5.83 -6.90
N SER A 26 -6.15 -4.56 -7.03
CA SER A 26 -4.94 -4.20 -7.76
C SER A 26 -3.71 -4.83 -7.11
N ARG A 27 -2.91 -5.51 -7.91
CA ARG A 27 -1.67 -6.14 -7.45
C ARG A 27 -0.54 -5.13 -7.56
N LEU A 28 0.21 -4.96 -6.48
CA LEU A 28 1.22 -3.89 -6.40
C LEU A 28 2.30 -4.03 -7.48
N VAL A 29 2.85 -5.22 -7.64
CA VAL A 29 3.92 -5.46 -8.61
C VAL A 29 3.37 -5.70 -10.02
N GLU A 30 2.38 -6.58 -10.13
CA GLU A 30 1.90 -7.03 -11.44
C GLU A 30 1.02 -6.01 -12.13
N ASP A 31 0.11 -5.36 -11.42
CA ASP A 31 -0.85 -4.42 -12.00
C ASP A 31 -0.35 -2.98 -11.94
N LEU A 32 0.27 -2.58 -10.84
CA LEU A 32 0.72 -1.21 -10.64
C LEU A 32 2.19 -1.00 -10.97
N LYS A 33 2.89 -2.06 -11.32
CA LYS A 33 4.30 -2.02 -11.74
C LYS A 33 5.26 -1.50 -10.69
N ALA A 34 4.92 -1.65 -9.41
CA ALA A 34 5.81 -1.26 -8.33
C ALA A 34 6.98 -2.25 -8.25
N ASP A 35 8.19 -1.75 -8.10
CA ASP A 35 9.34 -2.60 -7.84
C ASP A 35 9.57 -2.66 -6.32
N SER A 36 10.58 -3.43 -5.88
CA SER A 36 10.84 -3.59 -4.45
C SER A 36 11.21 -2.28 -3.76
N ALA A 37 11.91 -1.38 -4.47
CA ALA A 37 12.27 -0.09 -3.89
C ALA A 37 11.02 0.78 -3.69
N ASN A 38 10.11 0.80 -4.66
CA ASN A 38 8.86 1.54 -4.54
C ASN A 38 8.02 0.99 -3.39
N VAL A 39 7.94 -0.35 -3.27
CA VAL A 39 7.16 -0.99 -2.21
C VAL A 39 7.72 -0.63 -0.84
N MET A 40 9.04 -0.64 -0.67
CA MET A 40 9.65 -0.28 0.61
C MET A 40 9.35 1.17 0.98
N VAL A 41 9.45 2.10 0.03
CA VAL A 41 9.14 3.51 0.29
C VAL A 41 7.67 3.66 0.67
N MET A 42 6.76 2.99 -0.03
CA MET A 42 5.35 3.04 0.29
C MET A 42 5.07 2.54 1.71
N ILE A 43 5.71 1.44 2.10
CA ILE A 43 5.53 0.87 3.43
C ILE A 43 6.02 1.85 4.51
N LEU A 44 7.17 2.48 4.29
CA LEU A 44 7.67 3.48 5.24
C LEU A 44 6.70 4.64 5.41
N GLU A 45 6.12 5.11 4.32
CA GLU A 45 5.12 6.17 4.37
C GLU A 45 3.86 5.73 5.10
N LEU A 46 3.42 4.50 4.87
CA LEU A 46 2.26 3.94 5.57
C LEU A 46 2.51 3.82 7.07
N GLU A 47 3.70 3.38 7.45
CA GLU A 47 4.07 3.29 8.86
C GLU A 47 3.98 4.65 9.54
N THR A 48 4.47 5.68 8.87
CA THR A 48 4.44 7.04 9.41
C THR A 48 3.03 7.59 9.47
N GLU A 49 2.26 7.41 8.40
CA GLU A 49 0.91 7.97 8.30
C GLU A 49 -0.06 7.33 9.30
N PHE A 50 0.04 6.02 9.48
CA PHE A 50 -0.89 5.29 10.34
C PHE A 50 -0.34 4.95 11.72
N GLY A 51 0.93 5.26 11.98
CA GLY A 51 1.56 5.00 13.28
C GLY A 51 1.69 3.51 13.59
N ILE A 52 1.99 2.70 12.60
CA ILE A 52 2.13 1.25 12.76
C ILE A 52 3.52 0.80 12.31
N GLU A 53 3.89 -0.43 12.66
CA GLU A 53 5.12 -1.05 12.20
C GLU A 53 4.77 -2.24 11.33
N VAL A 54 5.48 -2.38 10.21
CA VAL A 54 5.29 -3.51 9.29
C VAL A 54 6.60 -4.27 9.21
N GLU A 55 6.58 -5.52 9.65
CA GLU A 55 7.78 -6.36 9.60
C GLU A 55 8.08 -6.80 8.17
N ASP A 56 9.37 -7.05 7.89
CA ASP A 56 9.81 -7.46 6.56
C ASP A 56 9.06 -8.69 6.05
N GLU A 57 8.80 -9.65 6.92
CA GLU A 57 8.07 -10.86 6.56
C GLU A 57 6.65 -10.55 6.09
N VAL A 58 6.02 -9.56 6.72
CA VAL A 58 4.68 -9.15 6.36
C VAL A 58 4.69 -8.48 4.99
N ILE A 59 5.70 -7.66 4.71
CA ILE A 59 5.82 -6.97 3.43
C ILE A 59 5.81 -7.97 2.28
N LEU A 60 6.48 -9.10 2.44
CA LEU A 60 6.51 -10.14 1.41
C LEU A 60 5.14 -10.75 1.11
N ASN A 61 4.21 -10.61 2.04
CA ASN A 61 2.86 -11.15 1.90
C ASN A 61 1.83 -10.09 1.45
N LEU A 62 2.23 -8.83 1.39
CA LEU A 62 1.33 -7.76 0.95
C LEU A 62 1.38 -7.65 -0.57
N LYS A 63 0.53 -8.38 -1.24
CA LYS A 63 0.55 -8.48 -2.70
C LYS A 63 -0.43 -7.55 -3.39
N THR A 64 -1.56 -7.27 -2.75
CA THR A 64 -2.59 -6.40 -3.32
C THR A 64 -2.81 -5.19 -2.42
N VAL A 65 -3.47 -4.17 -2.97
CA VAL A 65 -3.86 -3.00 -2.19
C VAL A 65 -4.78 -3.42 -1.03
N GLY A 66 -5.68 -4.36 -1.28
CA GLY A 66 -6.56 -4.88 -0.23
C GLY A 66 -5.81 -5.54 0.92
N ASP A 67 -4.71 -6.24 0.62
CA ASP A 67 -3.87 -6.84 1.65
C ASP A 67 -3.29 -5.76 2.57
N VAL A 68 -2.83 -4.65 1.97
CA VAL A 68 -2.28 -3.53 2.73
C VAL A 68 -3.35 -2.91 3.62
N VAL A 69 -4.53 -2.68 3.07
CA VAL A 69 -5.64 -2.08 3.82
C VAL A 69 -6.04 -2.97 5.00
N LYS A 70 -6.14 -4.27 4.78
CA LYS A 70 -6.49 -5.22 5.85
C LYS A 70 -5.46 -5.22 6.96
N TYR A 71 -4.19 -5.17 6.60
CA TYR A 71 -3.13 -5.15 7.59
C TYR A 71 -3.23 -3.88 8.46
N ILE A 72 -3.42 -2.74 7.82
CA ILE A 72 -3.54 -1.47 8.54
C ILE A 72 -4.73 -1.49 9.49
N ASP A 73 -5.89 -1.92 9.01
CA ASP A 73 -7.10 -1.96 9.82
C ASP A 73 -6.95 -2.90 11.02
N ALA A 74 -6.21 -3.98 10.85
CA ALA A 74 -6.00 -4.95 11.93
C ALA A 74 -5.02 -4.43 12.99
N HIS A 75 -4.21 -3.44 12.68
CA HIS A 75 -3.15 -2.96 13.57
C HIS A 75 -3.35 -1.53 14.07
N GLN A 76 -4.48 -0.94 13.77
CA GLN A 76 -4.84 0.39 14.29
C GLN A 76 -5.63 0.30 15.58
#